data_c68e60a931fc785f4ed85a8f74d3cbf9
#
_entry.id   c68e60a931fc785f4ed85a8f74d3cbf9
#
_cell.length_a   1.000
_cell.length_b   1.000
_cell.length_c   1.000
_cell.angle_alpha   90.00
_cell.angle_beta   90.00
_cell.angle_gamma   90.00
#
_symmetry.space_group_name_H-M   'P 1'
#
loop_
_entity.id
_entity.type
_entity.pdbx_description
1 polymer ?
#
loop_
_entity_poly.entity_id
_entity_poly.type
_entity_poly.pdbx_seq_one_letter_code
_entity_poly.pdbx_strand_id
1 'polypeptide(L)'
;MNLLTTSCQAVAHAAGQFNVYWRNGLQGAGLMSVSVHRSLPDPEVIAELSALQWLLCQRAVFGATQNGKGLSLKVSAGAIRKAVRAITAGDAEQFGKPHLKPYAHFLATRFAGAELEVDKDRSWIPERLPSDHATLSIRQPLPNTVEISGVGVVAVSKHAFERFGKWLCMQAGHDTWRLLRRMM
;
A
#
# COMPACT_ATOMS: atom_id res chain seq x y z
N MET A 1 10.73 -4.46 15.35
CA MET A 1 9.88 -4.81 14.19
C MET A 1 8.81 -3.73 14.05
N ASN A 2 8.68 -3.11 12.89
CA ASN A 2 7.70 -2.07 12.62
C ASN A 2 6.35 -2.74 12.27
N LEU A 3 5.30 -2.44 13.02
CA LEU A 3 3.96 -3.01 12.81
C LEU A 3 2.98 -1.92 12.39
N LEU A 4 2.34 -2.10 11.23
CA LEU A 4 1.21 -1.28 10.80
C LEU A 4 -0.03 -2.16 10.69
N THR A 5 -1.09 -1.79 11.39
CA THR A 5 -2.40 -2.45 11.30
C THR A 5 -3.37 -1.49 10.63
N THR A 6 -4.14 -2.00 9.65
CA THR A 6 -5.22 -1.25 8.99
C THR A 6 -6.53 -2.03 9.06
N SER A 7 -7.65 -1.31 9.06
CA SER A 7 -8.99 -1.88 8.93
C SER A 7 -9.87 -0.94 8.13
N CYS A 8 -10.43 -1.44 7.05
CA CYS A 8 -11.32 -0.68 6.18
C CYS A 8 -12.79 -0.96 6.53
N GLN A 9 -13.61 0.10 6.55
CA GLN A 9 -15.04 0.02 6.77
C GLN A 9 -15.77 0.93 5.78
N ALA A 10 -16.82 0.43 5.15
CA ALA A 10 -17.69 1.26 4.33
C ALA A 10 -18.46 2.28 5.21
N VAL A 11 -18.60 3.50 4.72
CA VAL A 11 -19.41 4.51 5.39
C VAL A 11 -20.87 4.26 5.04
N ALA A 12 -21.72 4.14 6.08
CA ALA A 12 -23.14 3.91 5.89
C ALA A 12 -23.77 5.02 5.03
N HIS A 13 -24.61 4.63 4.08
CA HIS A 13 -25.34 5.53 3.17
C HIS A 13 -24.45 6.41 2.25
N ALA A 14 -23.15 6.13 2.15
CA ALA A 14 -22.22 6.88 1.31
C ALA A 14 -21.45 5.95 0.35
N ALA A 15 -22.04 5.63 -0.80
CA ALA A 15 -21.45 4.72 -1.77
C ALA A 15 -20.07 5.21 -2.24
N GLY A 16 -19.06 4.33 -2.17
CA GLY A 16 -17.68 4.64 -2.54
C GLY A 16 -16.90 5.43 -1.49
N GLN A 17 -17.47 5.61 -0.30
CA GLN A 17 -16.78 6.23 0.84
C GLN A 17 -16.39 5.15 1.87
N PHE A 18 -15.15 5.21 2.34
CA PHE A 18 -14.59 4.25 3.26
C PHE A 18 -13.81 4.96 4.36
N ASN A 19 -13.90 4.44 5.57
CA ASN A 19 -13.05 4.80 6.69
C ASN A 19 -11.98 3.73 6.86
N VAL A 20 -10.71 4.11 6.69
CA VAL A 20 -9.57 3.24 6.94
C VAL A 20 -8.91 3.68 8.22
N TYR A 21 -9.14 2.91 9.28
CA TYR A 21 -8.47 3.08 10.57
C TYR A 21 -7.08 2.47 10.49
N TRP A 22 -6.12 3.08 11.15
CA TRP A 22 -4.75 2.58 11.18
C TRP A 22 -4.09 2.81 12.55
N ARG A 23 -3.13 1.94 12.88
CA ARG A 23 -2.21 2.12 14.02
C ARG A 23 -0.83 1.59 13.67
N ASN A 24 0.23 2.28 14.14
CA ASN A 24 1.61 1.86 14.00
C ASN A 24 2.19 1.43 15.35
N GLY A 25 1.91 0.22 15.78
CA GLY A 25 2.29 -0.27 17.11
C GLY A 25 1.69 0.61 18.23
N LEU A 26 2.56 1.15 19.09
CA LEU A 26 2.18 2.04 20.19
C LEU A 26 2.41 3.53 19.89
N GLN A 27 2.92 3.86 18.69
CA GLN A 27 3.43 5.20 18.38
C GLN A 27 2.37 6.14 17.79
N GLY A 28 1.32 5.61 17.22
CA GLY A 28 0.27 6.44 16.63
C GLY A 28 -0.88 5.64 16.05
N ALA A 29 -2.02 6.30 15.98
CA ALA A 29 -3.23 5.79 15.33
C ALA A 29 -3.97 6.94 14.68
N GLY A 30 -4.76 6.63 13.65
CA GLY A 30 -5.53 7.64 12.96
C GLY A 30 -6.61 7.06 12.08
N LEU A 31 -7.27 7.95 11.36
CA LEU A 31 -8.33 7.66 10.43
C LEU A 31 -8.01 8.29 9.07
N MET A 32 -8.27 7.55 8.00
CA MET A 32 -8.30 8.07 6.64
C MET A 32 -9.70 7.92 6.06
N SER A 33 -10.32 9.01 5.66
CA SER A 33 -11.53 8.99 4.85
C SER A 33 -11.15 8.86 3.39
N VAL A 34 -11.48 7.72 2.79
CA VAL A 34 -11.09 7.38 1.42
C VAL A 34 -12.31 7.34 0.52
N SER A 35 -12.29 8.18 -0.52
CA SER A 35 -13.29 8.19 -1.59
C SER A 35 -12.75 7.42 -2.79
N VAL A 36 -13.42 6.34 -3.18
CA VAL A 36 -13.05 5.51 -4.34
C VAL A 36 -14.07 5.74 -5.45
N HIS A 37 -13.59 5.98 -6.67
CA HIS A 37 -14.47 6.22 -7.82
C HIS A 37 -15.38 5.01 -8.07
N ARG A 38 -16.67 5.26 -8.31
CA ARG A 38 -17.73 4.23 -8.40
C ARG A 38 -17.52 3.17 -9.49
N SER A 39 -16.74 3.48 -10.54
CA SER A 39 -16.44 2.52 -11.60
C SER A 39 -15.37 1.50 -11.24
N LEU A 40 -14.67 1.67 -10.11
CA LEU A 40 -13.60 0.76 -9.70
C LEU A 40 -14.21 -0.44 -8.97
N PRO A 41 -13.88 -1.67 -9.38
CA PRO A 41 -14.34 -2.88 -8.71
C PRO A 41 -13.57 -3.09 -7.39
N ASP A 42 -14.16 -3.81 -6.44
CA ASP A 42 -13.61 -4.05 -5.10
C ASP A 42 -13.15 -2.76 -4.37
N PRO A 43 -14.02 -1.73 -4.29
CA PRO A 43 -13.60 -0.40 -3.83
C PRO A 43 -13.10 -0.39 -2.38
N GLU A 44 -13.59 -1.27 -1.50
CA GLU A 44 -13.10 -1.42 -0.12
C GLU A 44 -11.63 -1.87 -0.09
N VAL A 45 -11.27 -2.84 -0.94
CA VAL A 45 -9.88 -3.33 -1.03
C VAL A 45 -8.96 -2.27 -1.61
N ILE A 46 -9.44 -1.52 -2.62
CA ILE A 46 -8.70 -0.39 -3.20
C ILE A 46 -8.50 0.71 -2.18
N ALA A 47 -9.51 1.02 -1.37
CA ALA A 47 -9.41 2.01 -0.30
C ALA A 47 -8.31 1.64 0.70
N GLU A 48 -8.29 0.39 1.19
CA GLU A 48 -7.29 -0.07 2.14
C GLU A 48 -5.88 -0.09 1.53
N LEU A 49 -5.71 -0.56 0.29
CA LEU A 49 -4.42 -0.54 -0.43
C LEU A 49 -3.89 0.87 -0.63
N SER A 50 -4.76 1.80 -1.01
CA SER A 50 -4.37 3.19 -1.23
C SER A 50 -4.00 3.90 0.07
N ALA A 51 -4.74 3.62 1.15
CA ALA A 51 -4.40 4.12 2.48
C ALA A 51 -3.04 3.58 2.97
N LEU A 52 -2.78 2.27 2.78
CA LEU A 52 -1.48 1.67 3.09
C LEU A 52 -0.34 2.34 2.31
N GLN A 53 -0.53 2.54 1.01
CA GLN A 53 0.48 3.20 0.17
C GLN A 53 0.75 4.63 0.65
N TRP A 54 -0.30 5.40 0.95
CA TRP A 54 -0.17 6.75 1.46
C TRP A 54 0.58 6.78 2.81
N LEU A 55 0.20 5.91 3.76
CA LEU A 55 0.83 5.82 5.08
C LEU A 55 2.32 5.45 4.99
N LEU A 56 2.67 4.49 4.13
CA LEU A 56 4.02 3.98 4.02
C LEU A 56 4.93 4.86 3.15
N CYS A 57 4.39 5.48 2.08
CA CYS A 57 5.19 6.19 1.09
C CYS A 57 5.15 7.71 1.27
N GLN A 58 3.97 8.29 1.48
CA GLN A 58 3.80 9.75 1.53
C GLN A 58 3.93 10.27 2.97
N ARG A 59 3.16 9.70 3.89
CA ARG A 59 3.28 10.03 5.30
C ARG A 59 4.56 9.47 5.93
N ALA A 60 5.07 8.38 5.38
CA ALA A 60 6.29 7.71 5.82
C ALA A 60 6.28 7.40 7.33
N VAL A 61 5.20 6.76 7.83
CA VAL A 61 4.98 6.49 9.27
C VAL A 61 6.12 5.74 9.97
N PHE A 62 7.01 5.10 9.22
CA PHE A 62 8.25 4.46 9.68
C PHE A 62 9.52 5.08 9.09
N GLY A 63 9.42 6.29 8.55
CA GLY A 63 10.50 6.98 7.86
C GLY A 63 10.55 6.70 6.36
N ALA A 64 11.08 7.67 5.61
CA ALA A 64 11.13 7.63 4.14
C ALA A 64 11.99 6.49 3.57
N THR A 65 12.96 5.98 4.37
CA THR A 65 13.88 4.91 3.96
C THR A 65 13.33 3.50 4.21
N GLN A 66 12.16 3.36 4.86
CA GLN A 66 11.57 2.07 5.16
C GLN A 66 11.33 1.26 3.88
N ASN A 67 11.68 -0.01 3.95
CA ASN A 67 11.38 -1.03 2.95
C ASN A 67 10.66 -2.23 3.61
N GLY A 68 10.50 -3.36 2.91
CA GLY A 68 9.81 -4.52 3.47
C GLY A 68 10.55 -5.22 4.62
N LYS A 69 11.86 -5.03 4.78
CA LYS A 69 12.63 -5.74 5.81
C LYS A 69 12.25 -5.24 7.22
N GLY A 70 11.86 -6.17 8.09
CA GLY A 70 11.45 -5.86 9.46
C GLY A 70 10.12 -5.11 9.57
N LEU A 71 9.32 -5.11 8.49
CA LEU A 71 7.98 -4.55 8.44
C LEU A 71 6.94 -5.67 8.50
N SER A 72 5.98 -5.54 9.41
CA SER A 72 4.80 -6.39 9.51
C SER A 72 3.55 -5.55 9.24
N LEU A 73 2.70 -6.05 8.35
CA LEU A 73 1.47 -5.40 7.92
C LEU A 73 0.28 -6.30 8.25
N LYS A 74 -0.65 -5.79 9.06
CA LYS A 74 -1.94 -6.42 9.32
C LYS A 74 -3.02 -5.70 8.54
N VAL A 75 -3.69 -6.42 7.64
CA VAL A 75 -4.73 -5.87 6.73
C VAL A 75 -6.05 -6.58 6.95
N SER A 76 -7.16 -5.88 6.74
CA SER A 76 -8.48 -6.48 6.93
C SER A 76 -8.93 -7.36 5.75
N ALA A 77 -8.48 -7.07 4.52
CA ALA A 77 -8.91 -7.75 3.32
C ALA A 77 -7.93 -8.84 2.84
N GLY A 78 -8.37 -10.09 2.84
CA GLY A 78 -7.58 -11.24 2.34
C GLY A 78 -7.19 -11.14 0.85
N ALA A 79 -7.94 -10.36 0.07
CA ALA A 79 -7.64 -10.08 -1.33
C ALA A 79 -6.30 -9.34 -1.51
N ILE A 80 -5.90 -8.50 -0.55
CA ILE A 80 -4.60 -7.81 -0.55
C ILE A 80 -3.46 -8.82 -0.55
N ARG A 81 -3.48 -9.77 0.39
CA ARG A 81 -2.45 -10.82 0.49
C ARG A 81 -2.37 -11.67 -0.77
N LYS A 82 -3.53 -12.03 -1.35
CA LYS A 82 -3.59 -12.80 -2.60
C LYS A 82 -3.00 -12.00 -3.77
N ALA A 83 -3.33 -10.72 -3.90
CA ALA A 83 -2.80 -9.85 -4.95
C ALA A 83 -1.27 -9.72 -4.87
N VAL A 84 -0.72 -9.47 -3.68
CA VAL A 84 0.73 -9.37 -3.46
C VAL A 84 1.44 -10.68 -3.83
N ARG A 85 0.91 -11.83 -3.40
CA ARG A 85 1.48 -13.14 -3.74
C ARG A 85 1.48 -13.39 -5.24
N ALA A 86 0.38 -13.11 -5.93
CA ALA A 86 0.26 -13.28 -7.38
C ALA A 86 1.25 -12.40 -8.15
N ILE A 87 1.46 -11.16 -7.71
CA ILE A 87 2.45 -10.25 -8.32
C ILE A 87 3.87 -10.78 -8.09
N THR A 88 4.19 -11.24 -6.88
CA THR A 88 5.52 -11.75 -6.51
C THR A 88 5.86 -13.05 -7.23
N ALA A 89 4.88 -13.95 -7.42
CA ALA A 89 5.06 -15.21 -8.12
C ALA A 89 5.14 -15.07 -9.65
N GLY A 90 4.81 -13.89 -10.21
CA GLY A 90 4.68 -13.70 -11.66
C GLY A 90 3.38 -14.30 -12.25
N ASP A 91 2.56 -14.97 -11.45
CA ASP A 91 1.30 -15.65 -11.83
C ASP A 91 0.13 -14.66 -11.95
N ALA A 92 0.44 -13.53 -12.46
CA ALA A 92 -0.47 -12.40 -12.51
C ALA A 92 -1.80 -12.71 -13.25
N GLU A 93 -1.83 -13.69 -14.13
CA GLU A 93 -3.03 -14.05 -14.90
C GLU A 93 -3.98 -14.99 -14.13
N GLN A 94 -3.45 -15.80 -13.21
CA GLN A 94 -4.25 -16.73 -12.40
C GLN A 94 -4.99 -16.07 -11.24
N PHE A 95 -4.67 -14.79 -10.95
CA PHE A 95 -5.36 -14.05 -9.90
C PHE A 95 -6.70 -13.50 -10.41
N GLY A 96 -7.81 -14.02 -9.89
CA GLY A 96 -9.18 -13.67 -10.31
C GLY A 96 -9.57 -12.18 -10.15
N LYS A 97 -8.68 -11.31 -9.67
CA LYS A 97 -8.89 -9.87 -9.49
C LYS A 97 -7.71 -9.04 -10.05
N PRO A 98 -7.45 -9.09 -11.37
CA PRO A 98 -6.27 -8.45 -11.97
C PRO A 98 -6.25 -6.92 -11.79
N HIS A 99 -7.42 -6.28 -11.62
CA HIS A 99 -7.55 -4.85 -11.38
C HIS A 99 -6.93 -4.39 -10.05
N LEU A 100 -6.71 -5.27 -9.07
CA LEU A 100 -6.02 -4.94 -7.81
C LEU A 100 -4.50 -4.86 -7.94
N LYS A 101 -3.91 -5.43 -9.00
CA LYS A 101 -2.46 -5.45 -9.19
C LYS A 101 -1.81 -4.07 -9.19
N PRO A 102 -2.32 -3.07 -9.92
CA PRO A 102 -1.72 -1.73 -9.91
C PRO A 102 -1.69 -1.11 -8.52
N TYR A 103 -2.72 -1.38 -7.69
CA TYR A 103 -2.83 -0.86 -6.33
C TYR A 103 -1.94 -1.62 -5.33
N ALA A 104 -1.69 -2.91 -5.54
CA ALA A 104 -0.86 -3.74 -4.68
C ALA A 104 0.63 -3.77 -5.07
N HIS A 105 1.00 -3.23 -6.24
CA HIS A 105 2.33 -3.31 -6.82
C HIS A 105 3.43 -2.76 -5.89
N PHE A 106 3.17 -1.69 -5.13
CA PHE A 106 4.12 -1.12 -4.20
C PHE A 106 4.50 -2.10 -3.07
N LEU A 107 3.57 -2.95 -2.62
CA LEU A 107 3.84 -3.98 -1.63
C LEU A 107 4.75 -5.09 -2.18
N ALA A 108 4.54 -5.49 -3.43
CA ALA A 108 5.34 -6.53 -4.08
C ALA A 108 6.72 -6.03 -4.57
N THR A 109 6.97 -4.71 -4.53
CA THR A 109 8.21 -4.10 -5.01
C THR A 109 8.96 -3.38 -3.89
N ARG A 110 8.58 -2.14 -3.55
CA ARG A 110 9.26 -1.33 -2.53
C ARG A 110 9.24 -2.01 -1.15
N PHE A 111 8.12 -2.64 -0.80
CA PHE A 111 7.93 -3.34 0.48
C PHE A 111 7.97 -4.86 0.34
N ALA A 112 8.59 -5.37 -0.72
CA ALA A 112 8.83 -6.81 -0.86
C ALA A 112 9.60 -7.34 0.36
N GLY A 113 9.17 -8.51 0.87
CA GLY A 113 9.71 -9.09 2.10
C GLY A 113 9.04 -8.57 3.39
N ALA A 114 8.05 -7.67 3.31
CA ALA A 114 7.18 -7.39 4.45
C ALA A 114 6.32 -8.62 4.79
N GLU A 115 6.17 -8.88 6.08
CA GLU A 115 5.24 -9.89 6.56
C GLU A 115 3.81 -9.36 6.40
N LEU A 116 2.96 -10.05 5.65
CA LEU A 116 1.58 -9.65 5.37
C LEU A 116 0.60 -10.64 5.98
N GLU A 117 -0.09 -10.23 7.04
CA GLU A 117 -1.09 -10.98 7.76
C GLU A 117 -2.49 -10.39 7.51
N VAL A 118 -3.50 -11.26 7.45
CA VAL A 118 -4.91 -10.84 7.41
C VAL A 118 -5.45 -10.90 8.83
N ASP A 119 -5.82 -9.74 9.35
CA ASP A 119 -6.39 -9.57 10.67
C ASP A 119 -7.80 -8.96 10.56
N LYS A 120 -8.79 -9.68 11.04
CA LYS A 120 -10.21 -9.24 11.03
C LYS A 120 -10.64 -8.66 12.38
N ASP A 121 -9.75 -8.67 13.36
CA ASP A 121 -10.04 -8.05 14.65
C ASP A 121 -10.20 -6.53 14.47
N ARG A 122 -11.32 -6.04 14.96
CA ARG A 122 -11.69 -4.61 14.95
C ARG A 122 -11.81 -4.02 16.36
N SER A 123 -11.52 -4.81 17.38
CA SER A 123 -11.63 -4.39 18.79
C SER A 123 -10.71 -3.22 19.13
N TRP A 124 -9.63 -3.04 18.35
CA TRP A 124 -8.68 -1.96 18.53
C TRP A 124 -9.12 -0.62 17.93
N ILE A 125 -10.20 -0.59 17.12
CA ILE A 125 -10.73 0.63 16.53
C ILE A 125 -11.36 1.47 17.65
N PRO A 126 -10.93 2.72 17.81
CA PRO A 126 -11.45 3.56 18.90
C PRO A 126 -12.93 3.93 18.64
N GLU A 127 -13.72 4.00 19.70
CA GLU A 127 -15.11 4.48 19.63
C GLU A 127 -15.21 5.95 19.20
N ARG A 128 -14.22 6.76 19.59
CA ARG A 128 -14.11 8.17 19.17
C ARG A 128 -13.19 8.30 17.98
N LEU A 129 -13.55 9.18 17.06
CA LEU A 129 -12.71 9.49 15.88
C LEU A 129 -11.32 9.94 16.34
N PRO A 130 -10.23 9.34 15.81
CA PRO A 130 -8.88 9.80 16.09
C PRO A 130 -8.70 11.26 15.68
N SER A 131 -7.89 12.01 16.44
CA SER A 131 -7.51 13.39 16.09
C SER A 131 -6.69 13.46 14.81
N ASP A 132 -5.94 12.40 14.51
CA ASP A 132 -5.18 12.27 13.27
C ASP A 132 -6.10 11.78 12.15
N HIS A 133 -6.51 12.70 11.30
CA HIS A 133 -7.46 12.46 10.23
C HIS A 133 -6.93 12.98 8.90
N ALA A 134 -6.89 12.13 7.89
CA ALA A 134 -6.54 12.47 6.52
C ALA A 134 -7.65 12.10 5.55
N THR A 135 -7.70 12.78 4.40
CA THR A 135 -8.67 12.50 3.34
C THR A 135 -7.94 12.13 2.06
N LEU A 136 -8.45 11.13 1.35
CA LEU A 136 -7.87 10.62 0.12
C LEU A 136 -8.96 10.37 -0.93
N SER A 137 -8.73 10.80 -2.18
CA SER A 137 -9.64 10.54 -3.30
C SER A 137 -8.94 9.70 -4.36
N ILE A 138 -9.50 8.54 -4.68
CA ILE A 138 -8.90 7.52 -5.54
C ILE A 138 -9.69 7.37 -6.83
N ARG A 139 -9.05 7.72 -7.94
CA ARG A 139 -9.51 7.46 -9.31
C ARG A 139 -8.60 6.51 -10.05
N GLN A 140 -7.34 6.46 -9.63
CA GLN A 140 -6.27 5.62 -10.19
C GLN A 140 -5.28 5.26 -9.10
N PRO A 141 -4.42 4.26 -9.31
CA PRO A 141 -3.37 3.90 -8.35
C PRO A 141 -2.46 5.10 -8.03
N LEU A 142 -2.09 5.23 -6.76
CA LEU A 142 -1.13 6.24 -6.34
C LEU A 142 0.25 5.93 -6.96
N PRO A 143 1.03 6.95 -7.35
CA PRO A 143 2.37 6.74 -7.86
C PRO A 143 3.30 6.21 -6.76
N ASN A 144 4.22 5.31 -7.12
CA ASN A 144 5.35 4.98 -6.26
C ASN A 144 6.34 6.15 -6.28
N THR A 145 6.63 6.71 -5.13
CA THR A 145 7.54 7.83 -5.01
C THR A 145 8.86 7.43 -4.38
N VAL A 146 9.93 8.12 -4.77
CA VAL A 146 11.24 8.05 -4.16
C VAL A 146 11.78 9.48 -3.96
N GLU A 147 12.41 9.72 -2.84
CA GLU A 147 13.09 10.99 -2.59
C GLU A 147 14.53 10.89 -3.12
N ILE A 148 14.89 11.85 -3.99
CA ILE A 148 16.21 11.95 -4.59
C ILE A 148 16.89 13.20 -4.04
N SER A 149 18.06 13.05 -3.45
CA SER A 149 18.83 14.17 -2.90
C SER A 149 19.09 15.22 -3.98
N GLY A 150 18.77 16.48 -3.68
CA GLY A 150 18.93 17.60 -4.61
C GLY A 150 17.85 17.73 -5.70
N VAL A 151 16.96 16.74 -5.85
CA VAL A 151 15.88 16.77 -6.84
C VAL A 151 14.51 16.83 -6.18
N GLY A 152 14.35 16.18 -5.02
CA GLY A 152 13.08 16.07 -4.30
C GLY A 152 12.35 14.76 -4.57
N VAL A 153 11.01 14.77 -4.39
CA VAL A 153 10.16 13.56 -4.52
C VAL A 153 9.83 13.30 -5.98
N VAL A 154 10.27 12.15 -6.48
CA VAL A 154 10.06 11.69 -7.86
C VAL A 154 9.09 10.51 -7.88
N ALA A 155 8.11 10.55 -8.78
CA ALA A 155 7.21 9.43 -9.02
C ALA A 155 7.83 8.42 -9.99
N VAL A 156 7.94 7.15 -9.56
CA VAL A 156 8.43 6.06 -10.40
C VAL A 156 7.23 5.33 -10.99
N SER A 157 7.05 5.39 -12.31
CA SER A 157 5.98 4.65 -12.97
C SER A 157 6.26 3.14 -12.93
N LYS A 158 5.18 2.33 -12.94
CA LYS A 158 5.29 0.87 -13.06
C LYS A 158 6.14 0.46 -14.27
N HIS A 159 5.91 1.10 -15.41
CA HIS A 159 6.65 0.82 -16.65
C HIS A 159 8.15 1.11 -16.52
N ALA A 160 8.52 2.25 -15.93
CA ALA A 160 9.92 2.58 -15.68
C ALA A 160 10.60 1.55 -14.77
N PHE A 161 9.92 1.14 -13.71
CA PHE A 161 10.42 0.11 -12.78
C PHE A 161 10.62 -1.25 -13.47
N GLU A 162 9.65 -1.70 -14.27
CA GLU A 162 9.73 -2.97 -15.00
C GLU A 162 10.84 -2.94 -16.07
N ARG A 163 10.98 -1.84 -16.80
CA ARG A 163 12.08 -1.68 -17.77
C ARG A 163 13.44 -1.67 -17.10
N PHE A 164 13.57 -0.99 -15.98
CA PHE A 164 14.80 -0.99 -15.21
C PHE A 164 15.18 -2.40 -14.72
N GLY A 165 14.21 -3.17 -14.21
CA GLY A 165 14.41 -4.56 -13.81
C GLY A 165 14.84 -5.46 -14.99
N LYS A 166 14.22 -5.29 -16.17
CA LYS A 166 14.60 -6.02 -17.38
C LYS A 166 16.00 -5.65 -17.86
N TRP A 167 16.35 -4.37 -17.82
CA TRP A 167 17.68 -3.89 -18.22
C TRP A 167 18.78 -4.46 -17.34
N LEU A 168 18.51 -4.62 -16.03
CA LEU A 168 19.44 -5.24 -15.09
C LEU A 168 19.45 -6.77 -15.15
N CYS A 169 18.66 -7.40 -16.02
CA CYS A 169 18.47 -8.86 -16.09
C CYS A 169 18.05 -9.46 -14.73
N MET A 170 17.38 -8.70 -13.90
CA MET A 170 16.89 -9.11 -12.58
C MET A 170 15.43 -9.51 -12.64
N GLN A 171 15.02 -10.47 -11.81
CA GLN A 171 13.61 -10.69 -11.55
C GLN A 171 13.04 -9.48 -10.83
N ALA A 172 11.88 -9.00 -11.28
CA ALA A 172 11.21 -7.86 -10.67
C ALA A 172 10.96 -8.13 -9.17
N GLY A 173 11.28 -7.17 -8.31
CA GLY A 173 11.04 -7.29 -6.88
C GLY A 173 11.89 -6.37 -6.03
N HIS A 174 12.15 -6.82 -4.84
CA HIS A 174 12.88 -6.09 -3.79
C HIS A 174 14.26 -5.60 -4.24
N ASP A 175 15.02 -6.41 -4.95
CA ASP A 175 16.38 -6.04 -5.37
C ASP A 175 16.37 -4.96 -6.43
N THR A 176 15.43 -4.99 -7.37
CA THR A 176 15.24 -3.93 -8.38
C THR A 176 14.97 -2.58 -7.73
N TRP A 177 14.08 -2.55 -6.72
CA TRP A 177 13.76 -1.30 -6.01
C TRP A 177 14.95 -0.78 -5.21
N ARG A 178 15.68 -1.66 -4.53
CA ARG A 178 16.87 -1.31 -3.74
C ARG A 178 17.97 -0.72 -4.62
N LEU A 179 18.19 -1.30 -5.79
CA LEU A 179 19.18 -0.80 -6.74
C LEU A 179 18.74 0.54 -7.35
N LEU A 180 17.49 0.66 -7.76
CA LEU A 180 16.95 1.92 -8.27
C LEU A 180 17.22 3.07 -7.28
N ARG A 181 16.95 2.86 -5.99
CA ARG A 181 17.20 3.85 -4.94
C ARG A 181 18.68 4.18 -4.70
N ARG A 182 19.58 3.25 -4.97
CA ARG A 182 21.03 3.50 -4.83
C ARG A 182 21.62 4.28 -5.99
N MET A 183 20.98 4.21 -7.15
CA MET A 183 21.43 4.87 -8.37
C MET A 183 20.84 6.27 -8.54
N MET A 184 19.80 6.61 -7.80
CA MET A 184 19.17 7.93 -7.73
C MET A 184 19.67 8.72 -6.53
#